data_b655434dbd1ddececf48ddbd8a0d83c1
#
_entry.id   b655434dbd1ddececf48ddbd8a0d83c1
#
_cell.length_a   1.000
_cell.length_b   1.000
_cell.length_c   1.000
_cell.angle_alpha   90.00
_cell.angle_beta   90.00
_cell.angle_gamma   90.00
#
_symmetry.space_group_name_H-M   'P 1'
#
loop_
_entity.id
_entity.type
_entity.pdbx_description
1 polymer ?
#
loop_
_entity_poly.entity_id
_entity_poly.type
_entity_poly.pdbx_seq_one_letter_code
_entity_poly.pdbx_strand_id
1 'polypeptide(L)'
;MGCAPFLIFVRICGIILKPITIKQMKSGDNSMKILDLDMDYFMEMVAKNIPFDIIERLSEDEFGGSVWTEKRIRQFLEQNLGLSKQNKLPGRIVTNHNESLFFWEELVEKEKLTIPFEVVHIDSHGDLGLGCPTSTFLQSAFLTFPIETRRKIRNYEFNGNINEINIGDYLLWGISYRMFSKITYCSNPNGANNDYCWDTLKNFHEELIWKKPVSNYIQLTFNKDMELPKYNSTEAYKKKYLKGAIKEPEVELRIIPTIEDVNYNGDFDYVVLAQSPNYTPASADFIIDVFKEYIVEI
;
A
#
# COMPACT_ATOMS: atom_id res chain seq x y z
N MET A 1 7.56 20.61 -32.91
CA MET A 1 8.71 19.95 -32.32
C MET A 1 8.19 18.66 -31.73
N GLY A 2 8.50 17.52 -32.37
CA GLY A 2 7.99 16.21 -31.94
C GLY A 2 8.77 15.75 -30.70
N CYS A 3 8.04 15.46 -29.62
CA CYS A 3 8.59 14.72 -28.49
C CYS A 3 8.97 13.31 -28.96
N ALA A 4 10.22 12.94 -28.76
CA ALA A 4 10.68 11.58 -28.98
C ALA A 4 9.97 10.64 -27.99
N PRO A 5 9.63 9.41 -28.38
CA PRO A 5 9.03 8.44 -27.47
C PRO A 5 10.05 8.11 -26.35
N PHE A 6 9.59 8.22 -25.12
CA PHE A 6 10.38 7.81 -23.94
C PHE A 6 10.64 6.31 -24.02
N LEU A 7 11.91 5.94 -24.26
CA LEU A 7 12.38 4.57 -24.18
C LEU A 7 12.68 4.26 -22.71
N ILE A 8 11.79 3.52 -22.07
CA ILE A 8 12.04 2.95 -20.73
C ILE A 8 12.93 1.71 -20.93
N PHE A 9 14.19 1.79 -20.54
CA PHE A 9 15.10 0.65 -20.56
C PHE A 9 14.90 -0.19 -19.29
N VAL A 10 14.25 -1.35 -19.43
CA VAL A 10 14.21 -2.37 -18.38
C VAL A 10 15.42 -3.28 -18.57
N ARG A 11 16.43 -3.19 -17.69
CA ARG A 11 17.55 -4.12 -17.67
C ARG A 11 17.12 -5.40 -16.95
N ILE A 12 16.86 -6.48 -17.72
CA ILE A 12 16.54 -7.80 -17.14
C ILE A 12 17.86 -8.57 -17.02
N CYS A 13 18.26 -8.86 -15.78
CA CYS A 13 19.35 -9.79 -15.50
C CYS A 13 18.78 -11.22 -15.54
N GLY A 14 19.43 -12.12 -16.32
CA GLY A 14 18.91 -13.46 -16.62
C GLY A 14 18.75 -14.35 -15.39
N ILE A 15 17.51 -14.74 -15.08
CA ILE A 15 17.14 -15.72 -14.05
C ILE A 15 16.20 -16.76 -14.65
N ILE A 16 16.54 -18.04 -14.43
CA ILE A 16 15.72 -19.20 -14.86
C ILE A 16 14.53 -19.37 -13.91
N LEU A 17 13.33 -19.45 -14.47
CA LEU A 17 12.05 -19.44 -13.77
C LEU A 17 11.55 -20.84 -13.42
N LYS A 18 11.12 -21.07 -12.16
CA LYS A 18 10.13 -22.11 -11.83
C LYS A 18 8.74 -21.47 -11.85
N PRO A 19 7.73 -22.06 -12.48
CA PRO A 19 6.38 -21.50 -12.46
C PRO A 19 5.75 -21.66 -11.07
N ILE A 20 5.25 -20.56 -10.52
CA ILE A 20 4.37 -20.57 -9.34
C ILE A 20 2.96 -20.84 -9.86
N THR A 21 2.35 -21.94 -9.44
CA THR A 21 0.98 -22.29 -9.82
C THR A 21 0.01 -21.43 -9.02
N ILE A 22 -0.61 -20.43 -9.67
CA ILE A 22 -1.70 -19.67 -9.07
C ILE A 22 -2.92 -20.59 -8.98
N LYS A 23 -3.28 -21.03 -7.78
CA LYS A 23 -4.59 -21.65 -7.53
C LYS A 23 -5.64 -20.56 -7.69
N GLN A 24 -6.46 -20.64 -8.74
CA GLN A 24 -7.68 -19.83 -8.81
C GLN A 24 -8.62 -20.23 -7.67
N MET A 25 -8.98 -19.24 -6.83
CA MET A 25 -9.98 -19.44 -5.79
C MET A 25 -11.31 -19.91 -6.42
N LYS A 26 -11.91 -20.94 -5.83
CA LYS A 26 -13.30 -21.30 -6.13
C LYS A 26 -14.21 -20.27 -5.46
N SER A 27 -15.26 -19.83 -6.13
CA SER A 27 -16.27 -18.94 -5.56
C SER A 27 -16.85 -19.57 -4.29
N GLY A 28 -16.51 -19.01 -3.12
CA GLY A 28 -16.95 -19.49 -1.81
C GLY A 28 -15.88 -19.57 -0.73
N ASP A 29 -14.60 -19.47 -1.06
CA ASP A 29 -13.54 -19.34 -0.05
C ASP A 29 -13.47 -17.88 0.44
N ASN A 30 -13.52 -17.68 1.77
CA ASN A 30 -13.26 -16.36 2.37
C ASN A 30 -11.86 -15.89 1.96
N SER A 31 -11.77 -14.69 1.42
CA SER A 31 -10.48 -14.04 1.15
C SER A 31 -9.72 -13.89 2.45
N MET A 32 -8.43 -14.24 2.47
CA MET A 32 -7.58 -13.98 3.63
C MET A 32 -7.47 -12.48 3.86
N LYS A 33 -7.30 -12.06 5.12
CA LYS A 33 -7.27 -10.66 5.52
C LYS A 33 -6.03 -10.37 6.34
N ILE A 34 -5.29 -9.35 5.95
CA ILE A 34 -4.09 -8.88 6.64
C ILE A 34 -4.38 -7.53 7.30
N LEU A 35 -3.93 -7.38 8.54
CA LEU A 35 -3.85 -6.11 9.23
C LEU A 35 -2.43 -5.56 9.06
N ASP A 36 -2.32 -4.39 8.47
CA ASP A 36 -1.09 -3.68 8.17
C ASP A 36 -1.10 -2.33 8.89
N LEU A 37 -0.24 -2.19 9.88
CA LEU A 37 -0.21 -1.05 10.79
C LEU A 37 1.10 -0.28 10.63
N ASP A 38 1.03 1.05 10.56
CA ASP A 38 2.17 1.93 10.76
C ASP A 38 2.11 2.58 12.15
N MET A 39 3.27 2.67 12.83
CA MET A 39 3.34 3.34 14.12
C MET A 39 3.00 4.83 14.06
N ASP A 40 3.20 5.47 12.93
CA ASP A 40 2.92 6.90 12.75
C ASP A 40 1.40 7.21 12.81
N TYR A 41 0.54 6.21 12.60
CA TYR A 41 -0.90 6.36 12.86
C TYR A 41 -1.21 6.76 14.30
N PHE A 42 -0.39 6.38 15.25
CA PHE A 42 -0.57 6.66 16.68
C PHE A 42 0.04 8.01 17.12
N MET A 43 0.26 8.90 16.17
CA MET A 43 0.77 10.25 16.40
C MET A 43 -0.38 11.27 16.37
N GLU A 44 -0.33 12.29 17.25
CA GLU A 44 -1.30 13.41 17.19
C GLU A 44 -0.95 14.38 16.06
N MET A 45 0.31 14.47 15.66
CA MET A 45 0.74 15.21 14.49
C MET A 45 1.37 14.25 13.50
N VAL A 46 0.98 14.36 12.24
CA VAL A 46 1.50 13.55 11.15
C VAL A 46 2.71 14.24 10.54
N ALA A 47 3.85 13.56 10.52
CA ALA A 47 5.03 14.04 9.81
C ALA A 47 4.75 14.07 8.30
N LYS A 48 5.06 15.19 7.66
CA LYS A 48 4.79 15.41 6.22
C LYS A 48 6.06 15.86 5.51
N ASN A 49 6.13 15.51 4.23
CA ASN A 49 7.24 15.96 3.37
C ASN A 49 8.63 15.48 3.82
N ILE A 50 8.71 14.29 4.44
CA ILE A 50 9.98 13.65 4.74
C ILE A 50 10.52 13.05 3.43
N PRO A 51 11.74 13.39 3.00
CA PRO A 51 12.35 12.76 1.83
C PRO A 51 12.52 11.25 2.04
N PHE A 52 12.16 10.44 1.03
CA PHE A 52 12.20 8.97 1.10
C PHE A 52 13.60 8.38 1.24
N ASP A 53 14.63 9.16 0.97
CA ASP A 53 16.05 8.78 1.04
C ASP A 53 16.70 9.12 2.39
N ILE A 54 15.99 9.76 3.31
CA ILE A 54 16.48 10.01 4.68
C ILE A 54 16.30 8.74 5.51
N ILE A 55 17.43 8.21 6.00
CA ILE A 55 17.45 7.00 6.87
C ILE A 55 17.48 7.40 8.36
N GLU A 56 17.63 8.69 8.66
CA GLU A 56 17.72 9.17 10.02
C GLU A 56 16.35 9.14 10.72
N ARG A 57 16.39 8.74 11.98
CA ARG A 57 15.18 8.72 12.80
C ARG A 57 14.69 10.14 13.07
N LEU A 58 13.37 10.34 13.00
CA LEU A 58 12.74 11.60 13.38
C LEU A 58 13.09 11.95 14.85
N SER A 59 13.65 13.12 15.07
CA SER A 59 13.96 13.59 16.42
C SER A 59 12.71 14.10 17.15
N GLU A 60 12.74 14.10 18.49
CA GLU A 60 11.63 14.63 19.30
C GLU A 60 11.35 16.11 19.00
N ASP A 61 12.39 16.90 18.76
CA ASP A 61 12.27 18.34 18.46
C ASP A 61 11.64 18.58 17.07
N GLU A 62 11.99 17.77 16.07
CA GLU A 62 11.44 17.85 14.72
C GLU A 62 9.99 17.35 14.67
N PHE A 63 9.67 16.33 15.46
CA PHE A 63 8.30 15.82 15.54
C PHE A 63 7.34 16.86 16.12
N GLY A 64 7.71 17.51 17.24
CA GLY A 64 6.95 18.62 17.83
C GLY A 64 5.52 18.27 18.28
N GLY A 65 5.16 17.00 18.24
CA GLY A 65 3.84 16.47 18.55
C GLY A 65 3.85 15.56 19.79
N SER A 66 2.77 14.81 19.98
CA SER A 66 2.66 13.80 21.03
C SER A 66 2.25 12.46 20.45
N VAL A 67 2.77 11.41 21.06
CA VAL A 67 2.37 10.02 20.81
C VAL A 67 1.09 9.73 21.59
N TRP A 68 0.19 8.91 21.04
CA TRP A 68 -0.96 8.45 21.81
C TRP A 68 -0.53 7.75 23.09
N THR A 69 -1.33 7.90 24.15
CA THR A 69 -1.05 7.18 25.38
C THR A 69 -1.20 5.68 25.19
N GLU A 70 -0.41 4.89 25.93
CA GLU A 70 -0.53 3.42 25.90
C GLU A 70 -1.96 2.94 26.09
N LYS A 71 -2.72 3.56 27.01
CA LYS A 71 -4.13 3.24 27.22
C LYS A 71 -4.97 3.42 25.96
N ARG A 72 -4.78 4.53 25.22
CA ARG A 72 -5.52 4.81 23.98
C ARG A 72 -5.16 3.83 22.89
N ILE A 73 -3.88 3.49 22.76
CA ILE A 73 -3.41 2.49 21.78
C ILE A 73 -4.05 1.14 22.08
N ARG A 74 -4.00 0.66 23.33
CA ARG A 74 -4.65 -0.59 23.73
C ARG A 74 -6.14 -0.59 23.45
N GLN A 75 -6.84 0.49 23.75
CA GLN A 75 -8.26 0.62 23.43
C GLN A 75 -8.52 0.50 21.93
N PHE A 76 -7.71 1.14 21.10
CA PHE A 76 -7.84 1.04 19.64
C PHE A 76 -7.57 -0.39 19.14
N LEU A 77 -6.49 -1.02 19.57
CA LEU A 77 -6.17 -2.39 19.19
C LEU A 77 -7.25 -3.39 19.61
N GLU A 78 -7.81 -3.24 20.81
CA GLU A 78 -8.79 -4.19 21.36
C GLU A 78 -10.22 -3.89 20.91
N GLN A 79 -10.64 -2.61 20.90
CA GLN A 79 -12.04 -2.25 20.65
C GLN A 79 -12.34 -1.93 19.19
N ASN A 80 -11.39 -1.29 18.48
CA ASN A 80 -11.58 -0.96 17.06
C ASN A 80 -11.09 -2.07 16.13
N LEU A 81 -9.97 -2.73 16.46
CA LEU A 81 -9.40 -3.78 15.63
C LEU A 81 -9.77 -5.20 16.11
N GLY A 82 -10.28 -5.36 17.34
CA GLY A 82 -10.67 -6.64 17.91
C GLY A 82 -9.50 -7.55 18.25
N LEU A 83 -8.27 -7.02 18.38
CA LEU A 83 -7.11 -7.83 18.76
C LEU A 83 -7.21 -8.33 20.20
N SER A 84 -6.64 -9.49 20.48
CA SER A 84 -6.73 -10.14 21.79
C SER A 84 -5.38 -10.68 22.23
N LYS A 85 -5.02 -10.41 23.48
CA LYS A 85 -3.80 -10.97 24.10
C LYS A 85 -3.92 -12.48 24.36
N GLN A 86 -5.16 -12.99 24.48
CA GLN A 86 -5.43 -14.42 24.68
C GLN A 86 -5.40 -15.20 23.39
N ASN A 87 -5.76 -14.56 22.27
CA ASN A 87 -5.76 -15.14 20.93
C ASN A 87 -4.84 -14.32 20.03
N LYS A 88 -3.53 -14.49 20.25
CA LYS A 88 -2.51 -13.77 19.48
C LYS A 88 -2.52 -14.20 18.02
N LEU A 89 -2.39 -13.23 17.14
CA LEU A 89 -2.30 -13.46 15.70
C LEU A 89 -0.84 -13.67 15.26
N PRO A 90 -0.57 -14.50 14.24
CA PRO A 90 0.76 -14.58 13.65
C PRO A 90 1.09 -13.24 12.98
N GLY A 91 2.29 -12.72 13.23
CA GLY A 91 2.64 -11.40 12.72
C GLY A 91 4.12 -11.12 12.68
N ARG A 92 4.47 -9.96 12.16
CA ARG A 92 5.85 -9.46 12.06
C ARG A 92 5.92 -7.97 12.41
N ILE A 93 7.01 -7.59 13.07
CA ILE A 93 7.38 -6.19 13.25
C ILE A 93 8.49 -5.90 12.24
N VAL A 94 8.31 -4.85 11.46
CA VAL A 94 9.26 -4.42 10.43
C VAL A 94 9.77 -3.01 10.74
N THR A 95 10.93 -2.65 10.19
CA THR A 95 11.49 -1.31 10.39
C THR A 95 10.85 -0.32 9.42
N ASN A 96 10.87 -0.61 8.13
CA ASN A 96 10.30 0.25 7.11
C ASN A 96 9.01 -0.38 6.57
N HIS A 97 8.01 0.44 6.26
CA HIS A 97 6.68 -0.07 5.91
C HIS A 97 6.67 -0.92 4.62
N ASN A 98 7.51 -0.60 3.64
CA ASN A 98 7.63 -1.42 2.43
C ASN A 98 8.12 -2.87 2.68
N GLU A 99 8.70 -3.17 3.84
CA GLU A 99 9.06 -4.53 4.22
C GLU A 99 7.83 -5.43 4.43
N SER A 100 6.64 -4.85 4.67
CA SER A 100 5.35 -5.56 4.68
C SER A 100 5.11 -6.32 3.38
N LEU A 101 5.38 -5.71 2.22
CA LEU A 101 5.23 -6.37 0.91
C LEU A 101 6.12 -7.60 0.80
N PHE A 102 7.36 -7.52 1.27
CA PHE A 102 8.30 -8.65 1.21
C PHE A 102 7.92 -9.77 2.18
N PHE A 103 7.37 -9.43 3.34
CA PHE A 103 6.82 -10.40 4.27
C PHE A 103 5.61 -11.14 3.66
N TRP A 104 4.70 -10.44 3.00
CA TRP A 104 3.57 -11.07 2.33
C TRP A 104 4.00 -11.97 1.17
N GLU A 105 5.01 -11.57 0.39
CA GLU A 105 5.58 -12.42 -0.65
C GLU A 105 6.19 -13.70 -0.06
N GLU A 106 6.91 -13.59 1.06
CA GLU A 106 7.45 -14.74 1.79
C GLU A 106 6.32 -15.70 2.22
N LEU A 107 5.20 -15.19 2.72
CA LEU A 107 4.05 -16.00 3.09
C LEU A 107 3.40 -16.69 1.87
N VAL A 108 3.31 -15.99 0.73
CA VAL A 108 2.81 -16.56 -0.53
C VAL A 108 3.75 -17.66 -1.04
N GLU A 109 5.06 -17.44 -1.02
CA GLU A 109 6.05 -18.45 -1.43
C GLU A 109 6.02 -19.70 -0.54
N LYS A 110 5.72 -19.54 0.75
CA LYS A 110 5.54 -20.64 1.71
C LYS A 110 4.14 -21.26 1.68
N GLU A 111 3.29 -20.88 0.72
CA GLU A 111 1.90 -21.33 0.59
C GLU A 111 1.03 -21.07 1.85
N LYS A 112 1.40 -20.09 2.67
CA LYS A 112 0.69 -19.69 3.88
C LYS A 112 -0.32 -18.56 3.63
N LEU A 113 -0.12 -17.78 2.59
CA LEU A 113 -0.99 -16.69 2.17
C LEU A 113 -1.45 -16.91 0.74
N THR A 114 -2.77 -16.92 0.55
CA THR A 114 -3.39 -17.09 -0.79
C THR A 114 -3.68 -15.72 -1.40
N ILE A 115 -3.32 -15.53 -2.66
CA ILE A 115 -3.62 -14.32 -3.44
C ILE A 115 -4.84 -14.55 -4.34
N PRO A 116 -5.68 -13.51 -4.55
CA PRO A 116 -5.62 -12.19 -3.91
C PRO A 116 -6.17 -12.22 -2.47
N PHE A 117 -5.67 -11.34 -1.60
CA PHE A 117 -6.12 -11.17 -0.22
C PHE A 117 -6.58 -9.73 0.05
N GLU A 118 -7.21 -9.49 1.21
CA GLU A 118 -7.61 -8.15 1.66
C GLU A 118 -6.56 -7.56 2.58
N VAL A 119 -6.31 -6.26 2.46
CA VAL A 119 -5.44 -5.49 3.36
C VAL A 119 -6.26 -4.43 4.08
N VAL A 120 -6.15 -4.41 5.41
CA VAL A 120 -6.60 -3.30 6.26
C VAL A 120 -5.36 -2.51 6.66
N HIS A 121 -5.17 -1.38 6.02
CA HIS A 121 -4.02 -0.50 6.14
C HIS A 121 -4.35 0.65 7.09
N ILE A 122 -3.73 0.66 8.25
CA ILE A 122 -3.92 1.64 9.33
C ILE A 122 -2.68 2.53 9.36
N ASP A 123 -2.77 3.74 8.82
CA ASP A 123 -1.62 4.56 8.55
C ASP A 123 -1.98 6.05 8.46
N SER A 124 -1.01 6.91 8.67
CA SER A 124 -1.12 8.34 8.36
C SER A 124 -0.93 8.65 6.88
N HIS A 125 -0.37 7.70 6.12
CA HIS A 125 -0.09 7.79 4.68
C HIS A 125 -0.84 6.69 3.92
N GLY A 126 -1.08 6.90 2.64
CA GLY A 126 -1.82 5.92 1.83
C GLY A 126 -0.93 4.86 1.18
N ASP A 127 0.38 5.09 1.09
CA ASP A 127 1.40 4.24 0.46
C ASP A 127 1.03 3.72 -0.95
N LEU A 128 0.23 4.54 -1.64
CA LEU A 128 -0.31 4.31 -2.98
C LEU A 128 0.37 5.18 -4.05
N GLY A 129 1.64 5.56 -3.80
CA GLY A 129 2.53 6.17 -4.78
C GLY A 129 2.32 7.66 -5.03
N LEU A 130 1.57 8.39 -4.18
CA LEU A 130 1.42 9.84 -4.32
C LEU A 130 2.80 10.51 -4.19
N GLY A 131 3.13 11.37 -5.17
CA GLY A 131 4.45 12.04 -5.22
C GLY A 131 5.58 11.18 -5.79
N CYS A 132 5.37 9.89 -6.05
CA CYS A 132 6.35 9.00 -6.66
C CYS A 132 6.08 8.83 -8.17
N PRO A 133 7.11 8.60 -8.99
CA PRO A 133 6.92 8.29 -10.42
C PRO A 133 6.38 6.87 -10.67
N THR A 134 6.16 6.09 -9.63
CA THR A 134 5.77 4.68 -9.66
C THR A 134 4.47 4.44 -10.42
N SER A 135 3.44 5.27 -10.24
CA SER A 135 2.18 5.13 -10.97
C SER A 135 2.38 5.17 -12.48
N THR A 136 3.22 6.10 -12.96
CA THR A 136 3.57 6.24 -14.37
C THR A 136 4.37 5.03 -14.88
N PHE A 137 5.32 4.54 -14.11
CA PHE A 137 6.10 3.36 -14.47
C PHE A 137 5.21 2.11 -14.54
N LEU A 138 4.42 1.85 -13.52
CA LEU A 138 3.55 0.68 -13.49
C LEU A 138 2.52 0.69 -14.61
N GLN A 139 1.97 1.87 -14.95
CA GLN A 139 1.02 2.05 -16.05
C GLN A 139 1.71 2.24 -17.41
N SER A 140 2.79 1.53 -17.63
CA SER A 140 3.58 1.50 -18.89
C SER A 140 3.59 0.10 -19.51
N ALA A 141 4.55 -0.14 -20.39
CA ALA A 141 4.84 -1.47 -20.94
C ALA A 141 5.09 -2.54 -19.85
N PHE A 142 5.36 -2.14 -18.60
CA PHE A 142 5.45 -3.04 -17.46
C PHE A 142 4.20 -3.94 -17.33
N LEU A 143 2.99 -3.41 -17.61
CA LEU A 143 1.75 -4.22 -17.56
C LEU A 143 1.66 -5.30 -18.65
N THR A 144 2.54 -5.29 -19.65
CA THR A 144 2.60 -6.36 -20.65
C THR A 144 3.38 -7.58 -20.17
N PHE A 145 4.16 -7.46 -19.09
CA PHE A 145 4.92 -8.59 -18.57
C PHE A 145 4.02 -9.58 -17.80
N PRO A 146 4.33 -10.89 -17.87
CA PRO A 146 3.71 -11.88 -16.98
C PRO A 146 3.91 -11.52 -15.51
N ILE A 147 2.97 -11.90 -14.64
CA ILE A 147 3.01 -11.58 -13.21
C ILE A 147 4.30 -12.07 -12.55
N GLU A 148 4.76 -13.26 -12.89
CA GLU A 148 6.00 -13.84 -12.36
C GLU A 148 7.23 -13.01 -12.74
N THR A 149 7.18 -12.31 -13.87
CA THR A 149 8.23 -11.37 -14.30
C THR A 149 8.12 -10.07 -13.52
N ARG A 150 6.90 -9.50 -13.39
CA ARG A 150 6.67 -8.26 -12.64
C ARG A 150 7.19 -8.40 -11.21
N ARG A 151 6.89 -9.48 -10.51
CA ARG A 151 7.33 -9.77 -9.13
C ARG A 151 8.84 -9.83 -8.92
N LYS A 152 9.63 -9.89 -9.98
CA LYS A 152 11.10 -9.87 -9.91
C LYS A 152 11.70 -8.51 -10.13
N ILE A 153 10.92 -7.57 -10.64
CA ILE A 153 11.34 -6.20 -10.87
C ILE A 153 11.15 -5.44 -9.57
N ARG A 154 12.25 -4.97 -8.97
CA ARG A 154 12.28 -4.25 -7.68
C ARG A 154 12.67 -2.79 -7.83
N ASN A 155 13.16 -2.43 -8.99
CA ASN A 155 13.60 -1.09 -9.32
C ASN A 155 13.31 -0.78 -10.79
N TYR A 156 13.32 0.49 -11.10
CA TYR A 156 13.13 1.01 -12.44
C TYR A 156 13.87 2.34 -12.61
N GLU A 157 14.23 2.65 -13.84
CA GLU A 157 14.81 3.95 -14.17
C GLU A 157 13.71 4.94 -14.60
N PHE A 158 13.71 6.12 -14.01
CA PHE A 158 12.83 7.21 -14.40
C PHE A 158 13.60 8.53 -14.37
N ASN A 159 13.63 9.23 -15.54
CA ASN A 159 14.36 10.49 -15.72
C ASN A 159 15.85 10.43 -15.31
N GLY A 160 16.50 9.29 -15.56
CA GLY A 160 17.92 9.08 -15.23
C GLY A 160 18.19 8.69 -13.76
N ASN A 161 17.15 8.57 -12.93
CA ASN A 161 17.26 8.10 -11.56
C ASN A 161 16.77 6.66 -11.43
N ILE A 162 17.47 5.86 -10.63
CA ILE A 162 16.99 4.53 -10.24
C ILE A 162 16.08 4.70 -9.04
N ASN A 163 14.86 4.20 -9.17
CA ASN A 163 13.85 4.18 -8.13
C ASN A 163 13.61 2.73 -7.71
N GLU A 164 13.47 2.50 -6.43
CA GLU A 164 13.17 1.19 -5.83
C GLU A 164 11.79 1.21 -5.18
N ILE A 165 11.26 0.03 -4.83
CA ILE A 165 10.05 -0.07 -3.99
C ILE A 165 10.34 0.62 -2.67
N ASN A 166 9.58 1.65 -2.36
CA ASN A 166 9.77 2.47 -1.16
C ASN A 166 8.52 2.46 -0.26
N ILE A 167 8.65 3.10 0.90
CA ILE A 167 7.60 3.14 1.92
C ILE A 167 6.31 3.81 1.43
N GLY A 168 6.38 4.76 0.50
CA GLY A 168 5.20 5.48 0.00
C GLY A 168 4.54 4.84 -1.24
N ASP A 169 5.02 3.69 -1.73
CA ASP A 169 4.48 3.12 -2.98
C ASP A 169 4.32 1.58 -2.99
N TYR A 170 4.73 0.88 -1.93
CA TYR A 170 4.74 -0.58 -1.91
C TYR A 170 3.35 -1.22 -2.11
N LEU A 171 2.27 -0.57 -1.67
CA LEU A 171 0.91 -1.06 -1.93
C LEU A 171 0.57 -0.99 -3.43
N LEU A 172 1.02 0.04 -4.13
CA LEU A 172 0.80 0.15 -5.57
C LEU A 172 1.55 -0.96 -6.34
N TRP A 173 2.75 -1.33 -5.87
CA TRP A 173 3.48 -2.49 -6.39
C TRP A 173 2.71 -3.79 -6.14
N GLY A 174 2.17 -4.01 -4.94
CA GLY A 174 1.35 -5.17 -4.61
C GLY A 174 0.10 -5.29 -5.50
N ILE A 175 -0.55 -4.15 -5.84
CA ILE A 175 -1.63 -4.11 -6.83
C ILE A 175 -1.13 -4.59 -8.19
N SER A 176 0.02 -4.10 -8.65
CA SER A 176 0.59 -4.49 -9.95
C SER A 176 1.00 -5.96 -10.02
N TYR A 177 1.25 -6.59 -8.86
CA TYR A 177 1.52 -8.03 -8.70
C TYR A 177 0.25 -8.86 -8.53
N ARG A 178 -0.94 -8.22 -8.56
CA ARG A 178 -2.25 -8.84 -8.33
C ARG A 178 -2.36 -9.54 -6.98
N MET A 179 -1.76 -8.95 -5.94
CA MET A 179 -1.80 -9.54 -4.60
C MET A 179 -3.09 -9.21 -3.86
N PHE A 180 -3.77 -8.12 -4.20
CA PHE A 180 -4.89 -7.61 -3.43
C PHE A 180 -6.22 -7.73 -4.16
N SER A 181 -7.27 -8.11 -3.43
CA SER A 181 -8.67 -7.99 -3.85
C SER A 181 -9.29 -6.69 -3.35
N LYS A 182 -8.82 -6.21 -2.19
CA LYS A 182 -9.31 -5.01 -1.53
C LYS A 182 -8.24 -4.41 -0.63
N ILE A 183 -8.20 -3.09 -0.58
CA ILE A 183 -7.44 -2.30 0.40
C ILE A 183 -8.45 -1.45 1.16
N THR A 184 -8.44 -1.52 2.50
CA THR A 184 -9.16 -0.58 3.35
C THR A 184 -8.13 0.32 4.02
N TYR A 185 -8.02 1.56 3.56
CA TYR A 185 -7.14 2.58 4.13
C TYR A 185 -7.88 3.31 5.24
N CYS A 186 -7.47 3.07 6.48
CA CYS A 186 -7.93 3.80 7.66
C CYS A 186 -6.91 4.90 7.95
N SER A 187 -7.20 6.11 7.47
CA SER A 187 -6.27 7.23 7.60
C SER A 187 -6.29 7.83 9.00
N ASN A 188 -5.12 8.31 9.47
CA ASN A 188 -5.07 9.12 10.68
C ASN A 188 -5.98 10.36 10.50
N PRO A 189 -6.85 10.70 11.45
CA PRO A 189 -7.77 11.85 11.34
C PRO A 189 -7.07 13.20 11.13
N ASN A 190 -5.80 13.30 11.52
CA ASN A 190 -4.96 14.50 11.33
C ASN A 190 -4.09 14.40 10.06
N GLY A 191 -4.14 13.27 9.36
CA GLY A 191 -3.43 12.99 8.11
C GLY A 191 -4.17 13.45 6.86
N ALA A 192 -3.65 13.06 5.70
CA ALA A 192 -4.31 13.23 4.42
C ALA A 192 -5.06 11.93 4.08
N ASN A 193 -6.36 12.03 3.82
CA ASN A 193 -7.19 10.87 3.47
C ASN A 193 -7.32 10.63 1.95
N ASN A 194 -6.68 11.46 1.13
CA ASN A 194 -6.61 11.35 -0.33
C ASN A 194 -5.19 11.08 -0.83
N ASP A 195 -4.41 10.36 -0.03
CA ASP A 195 -3.02 10.01 -0.33
C ASP A 195 -2.95 8.81 -1.27
N TYR A 196 -3.28 9.03 -2.54
CA TYR A 196 -3.22 8.06 -3.63
C TYR A 196 -3.06 8.77 -4.99
N CYS A 197 -2.54 8.06 -5.98
CA CYS A 197 -2.43 8.60 -7.34
C CYS A 197 -3.78 8.58 -8.05
N TRP A 198 -4.30 9.76 -8.40
CA TRP A 198 -5.55 9.90 -9.14
C TRP A 198 -5.58 9.10 -10.46
N ASP A 199 -4.47 9.04 -11.16
CA ASP A 199 -4.35 8.34 -12.45
C ASP A 199 -4.44 6.82 -12.35
N THR A 200 -4.37 6.26 -11.14
CA THR A 200 -4.59 4.84 -10.88
C THR A 200 -6.05 4.47 -10.63
N LEU A 201 -6.90 5.48 -10.40
CA LEU A 201 -8.32 5.24 -10.14
C LEU A 201 -9.04 4.72 -11.39
N LYS A 202 -9.92 3.75 -11.19
CA LYS A 202 -10.74 3.17 -12.25
C LYS A 202 -11.49 4.23 -13.04
N ASN A 203 -11.33 4.21 -14.36
CA ASN A 203 -11.91 5.17 -15.28
C ASN A 203 -11.52 6.64 -15.02
N PHE A 204 -10.47 6.88 -14.22
CA PHE A 204 -10.06 8.22 -13.80
C PHE A 204 -11.18 8.96 -13.07
N HIS A 205 -11.99 8.22 -12.31
CA HIS A 205 -13.10 8.73 -11.53
C HIS A 205 -12.80 8.60 -10.03
N GLU A 206 -13.08 9.67 -9.30
CA GLU A 206 -12.83 9.77 -7.87
C GLU A 206 -14.14 10.05 -7.13
N GLU A 207 -14.49 9.17 -6.18
CA GLU A 207 -15.50 9.48 -5.19
C GLU A 207 -14.87 10.34 -4.09
N LEU A 208 -15.47 11.50 -3.81
CA LEU A 208 -14.94 12.47 -2.87
C LEU A 208 -15.13 12.02 -1.42
N ILE A 209 -14.12 12.23 -0.60
CA ILE A 209 -14.10 11.86 0.82
C ILE A 209 -14.60 13.03 1.67
N TRP A 210 -15.72 12.81 2.39
CA TRP A 210 -16.37 13.81 3.22
C TRP A 210 -16.59 13.30 4.65
N LYS A 211 -15.56 13.07 5.46
CA LYS A 211 -15.69 12.60 6.86
C LYS A 211 -16.57 11.34 7.04
N LYS A 212 -16.72 10.54 6.01
CA LYS A 212 -17.44 9.26 5.99
C LYS A 212 -16.66 8.27 5.15
N PRO A 213 -16.76 6.97 5.46
CA PRO A 213 -16.18 5.94 4.60
C PRO A 213 -16.66 6.07 3.16
N VAL A 214 -15.72 5.96 2.21
CA VAL A 214 -16.00 6.00 0.77
C VAL A 214 -15.26 4.84 0.10
N SER A 215 -15.81 4.32 -0.99
CA SER A 215 -15.16 3.33 -1.83
C SER A 215 -14.83 3.92 -3.19
N ASN A 216 -13.53 3.92 -3.52
CA ASN A 216 -13.01 4.08 -4.85
C ASN A 216 -12.56 2.72 -5.38
N TYR A 217 -12.10 2.65 -6.63
CA TYR A 217 -11.51 1.45 -7.21
C TYR A 217 -10.20 1.83 -7.90
N ILE A 218 -9.15 1.08 -7.61
CA ILE A 218 -7.89 1.19 -8.35
C ILE A 218 -7.92 0.19 -9.50
N GLN A 219 -7.55 0.64 -10.68
CA GLN A 219 -7.38 -0.19 -11.86
C GLN A 219 -6.22 0.32 -12.71
N LEU A 220 -5.07 -0.30 -12.60
CA LEU A 220 -3.93 0.06 -13.43
C LEU A 220 -4.24 -0.21 -14.90
N THR A 221 -3.85 0.73 -15.77
CA THR A 221 -4.15 0.68 -17.21
C THR A 221 -2.94 1.07 -18.04
N PHE A 222 -2.82 0.48 -19.22
CA PHE A 222 -1.77 0.85 -20.17
C PHE A 222 -2.29 0.85 -21.59
N ASN A 223 -2.13 1.97 -22.29
CA ASN A 223 -2.42 2.08 -23.71
C ASN A 223 -1.12 2.37 -24.47
N LYS A 224 -0.70 1.44 -25.33
CA LYS A 224 0.57 1.56 -26.07
C LYS A 224 0.60 2.72 -27.08
N ASP A 225 -0.57 3.20 -27.50
CA ASP A 225 -0.73 4.20 -28.57
C ASP A 225 -1.10 5.60 -28.01
N MET A 226 -1.29 5.73 -26.72
CA MET A 226 -1.71 6.99 -26.08
C MET A 226 -0.99 7.18 -24.75
N GLU A 227 -0.69 8.43 -24.41
CA GLU A 227 -0.18 8.81 -23.09
C GLU A 227 -1.25 8.62 -22.01
N LEU A 228 -0.80 8.31 -20.79
CA LEU A 228 -1.68 8.22 -19.60
C LEU A 228 -2.44 9.55 -19.42
N PRO A 229 -3.76 9.53 -19.24
CA PRO A 229 -4.52 10.74 -18.99
C PRO A 229 -4.06 11.51 -17.76
N LYS A 230 -4.01 12.83 -17.88
CA LYS A 230 -3.75 13.74 -16.77
C LYS A 230 -5.10 14.19 -16.15
N TYR A 231 -5.05 14.72 -14.94
CA TYR A 231 -6.24 15.18 -14.22
C TYR A 231 -7.13 16.11 -15.06
N ASN A 232 -6.54 17.01 -15.83
CA ASN A 232 -7.23 17.96 -16.71
C ASN A 232 -7.51 17.43 -18.13
N SER A 233 -7.27 16.14 -18.40
CA SER A 233 -7.62 15.54 -19.70
C SER A 233 -9.13 15.54 -19.91
N THR A 234 -9.57 15.77 -21.15
CA THR A 234 -10.99 15.74 -21.49
C THR A 234 -11.59 14.35 -21.36
N GLU A 235 -12.88 14.25 -21.05
CA GLU A 235 -13.59 12.97 -20.98
C GLU A 235 -13.53 12.17 -22.30
N ALA A 236 -13.50 12.87 -23.45
CA ALA A 236 -13.31 12.22 -24.75
C ALA A 236 -11.92 11.54 -24.85
N TYR A 237 -10.88 12.20 -24.33
CA TYR A 237 -9.52 11.63 -24.30
C TYR A 237 -9.47 10.42 -23.37
N LYS A 238 -9.99 10.52 -22.15
CA LYS A 238 -10.05 9.41 -21.18
C LYS A 238 -10.78 8.21 -21.76
N LYS A 239 -11.96 8.41 -22.37
CA LYS A 239 -12.72 7.33 -23.03
C LYS A 239 -11.95 6.68 -24.18
N LYS A 240 -11.28 7.46 -25.02
CA LYS A 240 -10.46 6.95 -26.12
C LYS A 240 -9.29 6.12 -25.59
N TYR A 241 -8.60 6.61 -24.55
CA TYR A 241 -7.49 5.91 -23.89
C TYR A 241 -7.96 4.55 -23.37
N LEU A 242 -9.05 4.51 -22.59
CA LEU A 242 -9.59 3.31 -21.96
C LEU A 242 -10.10 2.26 -22.96
N LYS A 243 -10.53 2.69 -24.14
CA LYS A 243 -11.01 1.79 -25.20
C LYS A 243 -9.88 0.91 -25.75
N GLY A 244 -8.65 1.42 -25.82
CA GLY A 244 -7.48 0.71 -26.33
C GLY A 244 -6.52 0.20 -25.25
N ALA A 245 -6.82 0.41 -23.97
CA ALA A 245 -5.93 0.08 -22.88
C ALA A 245 -6.03 -1.38 -22.45
N ILE A 246 -4.88 -1.97 -22.10
CA ILE A 246 -4.81 -3.12 -21.20
C ILE A 246 -5.33 -2.64 -19.83
N LYS A 247 -6.14 -3.47 -19.17
CA LYS A 247 -6.70 -3.17 -17.86
C LYS A 247 -6.37 -4.31 -16.90
N GLU A 248 -5.79 -3.97 -15.76
CA GLU A 248 -5.59 -4.92 -14.67
C GLU A 248 -6.91 -5.19 -13.93
N PRO A 249 -6.99 -6.26 -13.13
CA PRO A 249 -8.12 -6.47 -12.21
C PRO A 249 -8.35 -5.25 -11.32
N GLU A 250 -9.61 -5.00 -11.02
CA GLU A 250 -10.00 -3.91 -10.11
C GLU A 250 -9.69 -4.31 -8.67
N VAL A 251 -9.19 -3.35 -7.88
CA VAL A 251 -9.00 -3.48 -6.44
C VAL A 251 -9.89 -2.43 -5.76
N GLU A 252 -10.79 -2.85 -4.89
CA GLU A 252 -11.57 -1.89 -4.10
C GLU A 252 -10.62 -1.14 -3.15
N LEU A 253 -10.66 0.19 -3.21
CA LEU A 253 -10.01 1.09 -2.25
C LEU A 253 -11.09 1.72 -1.38
N ARG A 254 -11.31 1.15 -0.19
CA ARG A 254 -12.18 1.74 0.82
C ARG A 254 -11.37 2.66 1.72
N ILE A 255 -11.80 3.90 1.89
CA ILE A 255 -11.13 4.88 2.74
C ILE A 255 -12.01 5.15 3.97
N ILE A 256 -11.42 5.05 5.15
CA ILE A 256 -12.06 5.30 6.45
C ILE A 256 -11.32 6.47 7.12
N PRO A 257 -11.89 7.69 7.09
CA PRO A 257 -11.21 8.90 7.54
C PRO A 257 -11.35 9.20 9.03
N THR A 258 -12.06 8.36 9.79
CA THR A 258 -12.36 8.59 11.22
C THR A 258 -12.12 7.35 12.05
N ILE A 259 -11.63 7.51 13.27
CA ILE A 259 -11.37 6.39 14.20
C ILE A 259 -12.66 5.65 14.57
N GLU A 260 -13.77 6.37 14.67
CA GLU A 260 -15.07 5.83 15.05
C GLU A 260 -15.64 4.86 14.03
N ASP A 261 -15.24 5.00 12.75
CA ASP A 261 -15.67 4.13 11.65
C ASP A 261 -14.74 2.90 11.48
N VAL A 262 -13.60 2.85 12.19
CA VAL A 262 -12.73 1.67 12.24
C VAL A 262 -13.35 0.66 13.20
N ASN A 263 -13.88 -0.43 12.67
CA ASN A 263 -14.59 -1.44 13.47
C ASN A 263 -14.38 -2.84 12.89
N TYR A 264 -13.52 -3.62 13.53
CA TYR A 264 -13.18 -4.99 13.22
C TYR A 264 -13.32 -5.87 14.46
N ASN A 265 -13.40 -7.18 14.28
CA ASN A 265 -13.60 -8.17 15.34
C ASN A 265 -12.38 -9.11 15.51
N GLY A 266 -11.21 -8.71 14.98
CA GLY A 266 -9.99 -9.49 15.08
C GLY A 266 -9.88 -10.64 14.09
N ASP A 267 -10.72 -10.66 13.04
CA ASP A 267 -10.75 -11.68 11.98
C ASP A 267 -9.63 -11.46 10.94
N PHE A 268 -8.40 -11.31 11.40
CA PHE A 268 -7.21 -11.19 10.56
C PHE A 268 -6.42 -12.50 10.59
N ASP A 269 -5.85 -12.88 9.44
CA ASP A 269 -5.00 -14.05 9.31
C ASP A 269 -3.54 -13.74 9.70
N TYR A 270 -3.08 -12.54 9.37
CA TYR A 270 -1.74 -12.04 9.67
C TYR A 270 -1.77 -10.57 10.06
N VAL A 271 -0.76 -10.14 10.81
CA VAL A 271 -0.61 -8.74 11.24
C VAL A 271 0.83 -8.29 11.00
N VAL A 272 0.99 -7.05 10.52
CA VAL A 272 2.29 -6.38 10.45
C VAL A 272 2.22 -5.07 11.23
N LEU A 273 3.31 -4.71 11.89
CA LEU A 273 3.55 -3.38 12.45
C LEU A 273 4.85 -2.84 11.88
N ALA A 274 4.79 -1.71 11.18
CA ALA A 274 5.95 -0.95 10.76
C ALA A 274 6.34 0.08 11.83
N GLN A 275 7.63 0.16 12.14
CA GLN A 275 8.16 1.16 13.07
C GLN A 275 8.22 2.55 12.44
N SER A 276 8.55 2.63 11.15
CA SER A 276 8.66 3.86 10.36
C SER A 276 9.48 4.96 11.05
N PRO A 277 10.78 4.73 11.28
CA PRO A 277 11.61 5.62 12.11
C PRO A 277 11.74 7.04 11.55
N ASN A 278 11.54 7.21 10.23
CA ASN A 278 11.55 8.54 9.60
C ASN A 278 10.31 9.37 9.97
N TYR A 279 9.25 8.73 10.45
CA TYR A 279 7.96 9.36 10.76
C TYR A 279 7.60 9.27 12.24
N THR A 280 8.38 8.52 13.03
CA THR A 280 8.13 8.29 14.45
C THR A 280 9.35 8.61 15.32
N PRO A 281 9.19 9.38 16.41
CA PRO A 281 10.27 9.64 17.36
C PRO A 281 10.58 8.42 18.23
N ALA A 282 11.71 8.42 18.93
CA ALA A 282 12.12 7.32 19.80
C ALA A 282 11.14 7.10 20.97
N SER A 283 10.47 8.13 21.43
CA SER A 283 9.44 8.04 22.47
C SER A 283 8.23 7.19 22.07
N ALA A 284 8.06 6.88 20.78
CA ALA A 284 7.00 6.01 20.28
C ALA A 284 7.34 4.50 20.39
N ASP A 285 8.57 4.11 20.70
CA ASP A 285 9.01 2.70 20.65
C ASP A 285 8.27 1.78 21.64
N PHE A 286 7.69 2.32 22.71
CA PHE A 286 6.84 1.52 23.60
C PHE A 286 5.64 0.87 22.88
N ILE A 287 5.22 1.41 21.72
CA ILE A 287 4.15 0.84 20.88
C ILE A 287 4.53 -0.57 20.43
N ILE A 288 5.80 -0.79 20.11
CA ILE A 288 6.33 -2.11 19.73
C ILE A 288 6.10 -3.11 20.85
N ASP A 289 6.41 -2.73 22.10
CA ASP A 289 6.25 -3.62 23.25
C ASP A 289 4.76 -3.88 23.54
N VAL A 290 3.91 -2.87 23.41
CA VAL A 290 2.45 -3.03 23.48
C VAL A 290 1.96 -4.03 22.42
N PHE A 291 2.42 -3.88 21.18
CA PHE A 291 1.95 -4.69 20.06
C PHE A 291 2.37 -6.16 20.18
N LYS A 292 3.57 -6.44 20.68
CA LYS A 292 4.07 -7.80 20.96
C LYS A 292 3.14 -8.62 21.88
N GLU A 293 2.31 -7.95 22.67
CA GLU A 293 1.33 -8.65 23.51
C GLU A 293 0.21 -9.30 22.69
N TYR A 294 -0.06 -8.85 21.45
CA TYR A 294 -1.17 -9.28 20.60
C TYR A 294 -0.73 -10.21 19.46
N ILE A 295 0.57 -10.40 19.25
CA ILE A 295 1.07 -11.22 18.14
C ILE A 295 1.96 -12.38 18.62
N VAL A 296 2.04 -13.40 17.77
CA VAL A 296 3.12 -14.39 17.76
C VAL A 296 4.02 -14.05 16.58
N GLU A 297 5.24 -13.60 16.86
CA GLU A 297 6.18 -13.20 15.82
C GLU A 297 6.66 -14.42 15.02
N ILE A 298 6.63 -14.29 13.67
CA ILE A 298 6.98 -15.36 12.72
C ILE A 298 7.95 -14.89 11.64
#